data_6ab09b3a67608c4a59865f82a32f20b3
#
_entry.id   6ab09b3a67608c4a59865f82a32f20b3
#
_cell.length_a   1.000
_cell.length_b   1.000
_cell.length_c   1.000
_cell.angle_alpha   90.00
_cell.angle_beta   90.00
_cell.angle_gamma   90.00
#
_symmetry.space_group_name_H-M   'P 1'
#
loop_
_entity.id
_entity.type
_entity.pdbx_description
1 polymer ?
#
loop_
_entity_poly.entity_id
_entity_poly.type
_entity_poly.pdbx_seq_one_letter_code
_entity_poly.pdbx_strand_id
1 'polypeptide(L)'
;LDTYKKSVYGFDSIDAFNEYATSSAQQYLLQKMIVTIIAADNDIHVSEDEINSYGNDLAQYYGYDDFNAVVDAVGSEVVSEIGYEILYQKVVEFECSQITEVEQ
;
A
#
# COMPACT_ATOMS: atom_id res chain seq x y z
N LEU A 1 29.88 -9.03 -0.51
CA LEU A 1 28.58 -8.35 -0.49
C LEU A 1 27.93 -8.31 -1.86
N ASP A 2 28.69 -7.90 -2.87
CA ASP A 2 28.16 -7.85 -4.23
C ASP A 2 27.76 -9.24 -4.72
N THR A 3 28.61 -10.23 -4.45
CA THR A 3 28.32 -11.61 -4.83
C THR A 3 27.05 -12.10 -4.12
N TYR A 4 26.89 -11.77 -2.85
CA TYR A 4 25.72 -12.16 -2.09
C TYR A 4 24.46 -11.52 -2.67
N LYS A 5 24.50 -10.23 -2.96
CA LYS A 5 23.35 -9.53 -3.51
C LYS A 5 22.99 -10.02 -4.91
N LYS A 6 24.00 -10.26 -5.73
CA LYS A 6 23.78 -10.82 -7.06
C LYS A 6 23.11 -12.18 -6.98
N SER A 7 23.58 -13.02 -6.05
CA SER A 7 23.02 -14.35 -5.87
C SER A 7 21.56 -14.32 -5.39
N VAL A 8 21.25 -13.39 -4.48
CA VAL A 8 19.91 -13.31 -3.89
C VAL A 8 18.93 -12.54 -4.79
N TYR A 9 19.39 -11.44 -5.38
CA TYR A 9 18.52 -10.54 -6.15
C TYR A 9 18.78 -10.54 -7.64
N GLY A 10 19.82 -11.20 -8.09
CA GLY A 10 20.17 -11.23 -9.50
C GLY A 10 20.85 -9.97 -10.02
N PHE A 11 21.40 -9.15 -9.14
CA PHE A 11 22.07 -7.91 -9.53
C PHE A 11 23.57 -8.09 -9.64
N ASP A 12 24.17 -7.37 -10.58
CA ASP A 12 25.61 -7.48 -10.86
C ASP A 12 26.46 -6.71 -9.86
N SER A 13 25.89 -5.70 -9.18
CA SER A 13 26.67 -4.86 -8.29
C SER A 13 25.76 -4.22 -7.25
N ILE A 14 26.39 -3.58 -6.24
CA ILE A 14 25.66 -2.79 -5.25
C ILE A 14 24.99 -1.60 -5.94
N ASP A 15 25.63 -1.00 -6.92
CA ASP A 15 25.07 0.13 -7.66
C ASP A 15 23.80 -0.28 -8.39
N ALA A 16 23.79 -1.43 -9.03
CA ALA A 16 22.61 -1.94 -9.72
C ALA A 16 21.48 -2.20 -8.72
N PHE A 17 21.79 -2.74 -7.55
CA PHE A 17 20.80 -2.95 -6.49
C PHE A 17 20.23 -1.62 -6.02
N ASN A 18 21.07 -0.61 -5.81
CA ASN A 18 20.62 0.71 -5.37
C ASN A 18 19.74 1.38 -6.42
N GLU A 19 20.07 1.24 -7.70
CA GLU A 19 19.26 1.78 -8.78
C GLU A 19 17.88 1.10 -8.81
N TYR A 20 17.84 -0.21 -8.61
CA TYR A 20 16.56 -0.92 -8.55
C TYR A 20 15.72 -0.46 -7.37
N ALA A 21 16.33 -0.30 -6.19
CA ALA A 21 15.61 0.13 -5.01
C ALA A 21 15.03 1.53 -5.20
N THR A 22 15.80 2.45 -5.80
CA THR A 22 15.33 3.80 -6.09
C THR A 22 14.19 3.79 -7.08
N SER A 23 14.34 3.00 -8.15
CA SER A 23 13.30 2.88 -9.18
C SER A 23 12.01 2.31 -8.60
N SER A 24 12.12 1.31 -7.74
CA SER A 24 10.94 0.71 -7.08
C SER A 24 10.22 1.72 -6.20
N ALA A 25 10.97 2.55 -5.46
CA ALA A 25 10.39 3.59 -4.62
C ALA A 25 9.67 4.63 -5.47
N GLN A 26 10.26 5.03 -6.60
CA GLN A 26 9.63 5.97 -7.51
C GLN A 26 8.36 5.40 -8.12
N GLN A 27 8.36 4.14 -8.48
CA GLN A 27 7.17 3.46 -9.01
C GLN A 27 6.06 3.41 -7.97
N TYR A 28 6.41 3.16 -6.71
CA TYR A 28 5.44 3.14 -5.63
C TYR A 28 4.80 4.52 -5.43
N LEU A 29 5.61 5.58 -5.46
CA LEU A 29 5.10 6.94 -5.35
C LEU A 29 4.18 7.30 -6.51
N LEU A 30 4.55 6.92 -7.74
CA LEU A 30 3.71 7.15 -8.90
C LEU A 30 2.39 6.39 -8.78
N GLN A 31 2.43 5.16 -8.30
CA GLN A 31 1.23 4.37 -8.08
C GLN A 31 0.31 5.06 -7.08
N LYS A 32 0.86 5.58 -5.98
CA LYS A 32 0.08 6.31 -5.00
C LYS A 32 -0.58 7.54 -5.61
N MET A 33 0.14 8.28 -6.43
CA MET A 33 -0.41 9.46 -7.09
C MET A 33 -1.54 9.09 -8.03
N ILE A 34 -1.35 8.05 -8.83
CA ILE A 34 -2.36 7.59 -9.78
C ILE A 34 -3.62 7.12 -9.03
N VAL A 35 -3.45 6.33 -7.98
CA VAL A 35 -4.58 5.85 -7.17
C VAL A 35 -5.34 7.03 -6.58
N THR A 36 -4.62 8.02 -6.06
CA THR A 36 -5.24 9.20 -5.48
C THR A 36 -6.04 10.00 -6.51
N ILE A 37 -5.49 10.16 -7.71
CA ILE A 37 -6.16 10.88 -8.79
C ILE A 37 -7.43 10.15 -9.23
N ILE A 38 -7.34 8.84 -9.45
CA ILE A 38 -8.49 8.04 -9.85
C ILE A 38 -9.59 8.10 -8.79
N ALA A 39 -9.19 8.01 -7.53
CA ALA A 39 -10.15 8.09 -6.43
C ALA A 39 -10.85 9.45 -6.39
N ALA A 40 -10.11 10.53 -6.54
CA ALA A 40 -10.66 11.87 -6.53
C ALA A 40 -11.61 12.08 -7.73
N ASP A 41 -11.22 11.61 -8.91
CA ASP A 41 -12.01 11.79 -10.12
C ASP A 41 -13.33 10.99 -10.08
N ASN A 42 -13.36 9.91 -9.32
CA ASN A 42 -14.52 9.02 -9.26
C ASN A 42 -15.21 9.02 -7.91
N ASP A 43 -14.88 10.00 -7.06
CA ASP A 43 -15.51 10.20 -5.76
C ASP A 43 -15.38 8.98 -4.86
N ILE A 44 -14.21 8.35 -4.88
CA ILE A 44 -13.89 7.20 -4.03
C ILE A 44 -13.19 7.72 -2.79
N HIS A 45 -13.74 7.42 -1.62
CA HIS A 45 -13.23 7.91 -0.34
C HIS A 45 -13.08 6.78 0.66
N VAL A 46 -12.24 7.02 1.67
CA VAL A 46 -12.06 6.12 2.81
C VAL A 46 -12.49 6.88 4.05
N SER A 47 -13.40 6.32 4.83
CA SER A 47 -13.89 6.94 6.07
C SER A 47 -13.02 6.55 7.26
N GLU A 48 -13.13 7.34 8.33
CA GLU A 48 -12.45 7.00 9.59
C GLU A 48 -12.95 5.67 10.14
N ASP A 49 -14.25 5.39 9.99
CA ASP A 49 -14.83 4.13 10.44
C ASP A 49 -14.22 2.93 9.73
N GLU A 50 -13.96 3.07 8.43
CA GLU A 50 -13.31 2.01 7.66
C GLU A 50 -11.89 1.78 8.15
N ILE A 51 -11.15 2.85 8.41
CA ILE A 51 -9.78 2.75 8.92
C ILE A 51 -9.77 2.10 10.30
N ASN A 52 -10.66 2.51 11.17
CA ASN A 52 -10.75 1.97 12.53
C ASN A 52 -11.14 0.49 12.52
N SER A 53 -12.07 0.11 11.66
CA SER A 53 -12.50 -1.28 11.54
C SER A 53 -11.34 -2.16 11.07
N TYR A 54 -10.65 -1.73 10.03
CA TYR A 54 -9.50 -2.45 9.51
C TYR A 54 -8.40 -2.53 10.57
N GLY A 55 -8.14 -1.41 11.25
CA GLY A 55 -7.13 -1.35 12.29
C GLY A 55 -7.44 -2.27 13.47
N ASN A 56 -8.69 -2.35 13.87
CA ASN A 56 -9.10 -3.24 14.95
C ASN A 56 -8.94 -4.71 14.56
N ASP A 57 -9.24 -5.05 13.31
CA ASP A 57 -9.03 -6.41 12.81
C ASP A 57 -7.55 -6.77 12.83
N LEU A 58 -6.68 -5.83 12.40
CA LEU A 58 -5.24 -6.03 12.47
C LEU A 58 -4.77 -6.19 13.92
N ALA A 59 -5.33 -5.39 14.83
CA ALA A 59 -4.97 -5.47 16.24
C ALA A 59 -5.23 -6.87 16.79
N GLN A 60 -6.39 -7.42 16.49
CA GLN A 60 -6.73 -8.78 16.92
C GLN A 60 -5.79 -9.81 16.30
N TYR A 61 -5.46 -9.65 15.03
CA TYR A 61 -4.58 -10.58 14.34
C TYR A 61 -3.19 -10.61 14.97
N TYR A 62 -2.68 -9.45 15.39
CA TYR A 62 -1.34 -9.34 15.97
C TYR A 62 -1.32 -9.41 17.50
N GLY A 63 -2.47 -9.60 18.15
CA GLY A 63 -2.52 -9.77 19.59
C GLY A 63 -2.58 -8.49 20.39
N TYR A 64 -2.96 -7.37 19.78
CA TYR A 64 -3.19 -6.12 20.48
C TYR A 64 -4.66 -6.02 20.90
N ASP A 65 -4.92 -5.21 21.93
CA ASP A 65 -6.27 -5.05 22.45
C ASP A 65 -7.19 -4.31 21.46
N ASP A 66 -6.66 -3.26 20.83
CA ASP A 66 -7.42 -2.45 19.88
C ASP A 66 -6.46 -1.69 18.94
N PHE A 67 -7.04 -0.92 18.02
CA PHE A 67 -6.25 -0.15 17.06
C PHE A 67 -5.38 0.91 17.75
N ASN A 68 -5.89 1.52 18.83
CA ASN A 68 -5.10 2.51 19.56
C ASN A 68 -3.80 1.90 20.10
N ALA A 69 -3.85 0.65 20.56
CA ALA A 69 -2.65 -0.04 21.02
C ALA A 69 -1.66 -0.25 19.88
N VAL A 70 -2.15 -0.53 18.67
CA VAL A 70 -1.28 -0.67 17.50
C VAL A 70 -0.61 0.67 17.18
N VAL A 71 -1.38 1.76 17.17
CA VAL A 71 -0.84 3.09 16.88
C VAL A 71 0.23 3.47 17.92
N ASP A 72 -0.01 3.16 19.19
CA ASP A 72 0.97 3.44 20.23
C ASP A 72 2.26 2.65 20.04
N ALA A 73 2.15 1.42 19.53
CA ALA A 73 3.31 0.53 19.38
C ALA A 73 4.13 0.88 18.12
N VAL A 74 3.48 1.20 17.01
CA VAL A 74 4.17 1.35 15.72
C VAL A 74 4.18 2.78 15.18
N GLY A 75 3.41 3.67 15.80
CA GLY A 75 3.37 5.08 15.40
C GLY A 75 2.13 5.43 14.58
N SER A 76 1.83 6.73 14.50
CA SER A 76 0.63 7.22 13.84
C SER A 76 0.65 7.06 12.32
N GLU A 77 1.81 6.78 11.74
CA GLU A 77 1.92 6.56 10.30
C GLU A 77 1.10 5.38 9.83
N VAL A 78 0.83 4.41 10.72
CA VAL A 78 0.02 3.25 10.37
C VAL A 78 -1.39 3.66 9.93
N VAL A 79 -1.93 4.76 10.46
CA VAL A 79 -3.25 5.25 10.06
C VAL A 79 -3.26 5.61 8.58
N SER A 80 -2.24 6.34 8.13
CA SER A 80 -2.13 6.73 6.72
C SER A 80 -1.92 5.52 5.82
N GLU A 81 -1.13 4.56 6.27
CA GLU A 81 -0.87 3.34 5.49
C GLU A 81 -2.13 2.50 5.33
N ILE A 82 -2.91 2.35 6.39
CA ILE A 82 -4.17 1.62 6.33
C ILE A 82 -5.15 2.35 5.41
N GLY A 83 -5.23 3.67 5.53
CA GLY A 83 -6.09 4.47 4.67
C GLY A 83 -5.77 4.29 3.20
N TYR A 84 -4.48 4.31 2.86
CA TYR A 84 -4.04 4.09 1.49
C TYR A 84 -4.36 2.67 1.02
N GLU A 85 -4.14 1.67 1.88
CA GLU A 85 -4.44 0.28 1.52
C GLU A 85 -5.91 0.09 1.17
N ILE A 86 -6.80 0.66 1.98
CA ILE A 86 -8.23 0.58 1.71
C ILE A 86 -8.57 1.30 0.41
N LEU A 87 -8.00 2.50 0.21
CA LEU A 87 -8.22 3.27 -1.01
C LEU A 87 -7.75 2.51 -2.24
N TYR A 88 -6.58 1.90 -2.17
CA TYR A 88 -6.03 1.12 -3.26
C TYR A 88 -6.96 -0.03 -3.63
N GLN A 89 -7.47 -0.76 -2.63
CA GLN A 89 -8.39 -1.85 -2.88
C GLN A 89 -9.67 -1.36 -3.55
N LYS A 90 -10.20 -0.23 -3.10
CA LYS A 90 -11.41 0.33 -3.69
C LYS A 90 -11.19 0.75 -5.14
N VAL A 91 -10.05 1.35 -5.44
CA VAL A 91 -9.72 1.77 -6.80
C VAL A 91 -9.56 0.54 -7.70
N VAL A 92 -8.87 -0.51 -7.22
CA VAL A 92 -8.70 -1.74 -7.98
C VAL A 92 -10.05 -2.38 -8.27
N GLU A 93 -10.93 -2.44 -7.30
CA GLU A 93 -12.28 -2.99 -7.49
C GLU A 93 -13.07 -2.17 -8.51
N PHE A 94 -12.95 -0.84 -8.45
CA PHE A 94 -13.61 0.04 -9.41
C PHE A 94 -13.10 -0.22 -10.82
N GLU A 95 -11.78 -0.32 -11.01
CA GLU A 95 -11.19 -0.56 -12.32
C GLU A 95 -11.61 -1.93 -12.87
N CYS A 96 -11.62 -2.95 -12.02
CA CYS A 96 -12.05 -4.29 -12.44
C CYS A 96 -13.53 -4.29 -12.85
N SER A 97 -14.36 -3.54 -12.16
CA SER A 97 -15.77 -3.41 -12.50
C SER A 97 -15.95 -2.77 -13.89
N GLN A 98 -15.14 -1.74 -14.19
CA GLN A 98 -15.20 -1.09 -15.48
C GLN A 98 -14.78 -2.03 -16.62
N ILE A 99 -13.73 -2.82 -16.39
CA ILE A 99 -13.27 -3.80 -17.38
C ILE A 99 -14.36 -4.82 -17.65
N THR A 100 -15.02 -5.31 -16.63
CA THR A 100 -16.10 -6.28 -16.77
C THR A 100 -17.25 -5.71 -17.60
N GLU A 101 -17.61 -4.46 -17.35
CA GLU A 101 -18.67 -3.79 -18.12
C GLU A 101 -18.32 -3.65 -19.59
N VAL A 102 -17.05 -3.33 -19.87
CA VAL A 102 -16.59 -3.17 -21.25
C VAL A 102 -16.64 -4.49 -22.01
N GLU A 103 -16.32 -5.59 -21.35
CA GLU A 103 -16.32 -6.92 -21.97
C GLU A 103 -17.73 -7.44 -22.24
N GLN A 104 -18.69 -6.95 -21.52
CA GLN A 104 -20.08 -7.33 -21.73
C GLN A 104 -20.69 -6.55 -22.89
#